data_055ea2724efff3cbeb5cd4d91eac0d62
#
_entry.id   055ea2724efff3cbeb5cd4d91eac0d62
#
_cell.length_a   1.000
_cell.length_b   1.000
_cell.length_c   1.000
_cell.angle_alpha   90.00
_cell.angle_beta   90.00
_cell.angle_gamma   90.00
#
_symmetry.space_group_name_H-M   'P 1'
#
loop_
_entity.id
_entity.type
_entity.pdbx_description
1 polymer ?
#
loop_
_entity_poly.entity_id
_entity_poly.type
_entity_poly.pdbx_seq_one_letter_code
_entity_poly.pdbx_strand_id
1 'polypeptide(L)'
;MPIIPIVLVLLQKISIMYEQISGDTLYLMFYAGVMVLNRIACCYLLFRRGNAIAPDVTSPVRLRYLTAAFLGACTLSHLWYVPLIYLTSSEDIMMLYFVGALLDFLTIFPLAIAVLFTMLQDRSRPLWPIGVMMAPIVVGMAVCVVTHSDAIFPVLYAYYLLLIIGIIIYMVRETRQYGRWLRDNYADLEHKEVWQSLLVLAKILLGICLYSFELQGIFYKYAAQVNTIILTCFLVWRVETLSDLSISAHDANEETATMMYVEDNDHSLSFRNNIGTLLMQHCEESQLYLQNDISLAELARLIGTNRVYLSQHFAMQGTTYNAYINSLRIQHFINLYHETAATHQSTMVQQLAYQSGFSTYGTFNRAFKQTMGMTATEWIRTMKE
;
A
#
# COMPACT_ATOMS: atom_id res chain seq x y z
N MET A 1 -37.78 -8.19 -24.75
CA MET A 1 -38.52 -6.95 -24.61
C MET A 1 -38.86 -6.61 -23.16
N PRO A 2 -37.90 -6.37 -22.26
CA PRO A 2 -38.23 -5.66 -21.02
C PRO A 2 -37.15 -4.64 -20.62
N ILE A 3 -36.43 -3.98 -21.58
CA ILE A 3 -35.35 -3.06 -21.28
C ILE A 3 -35.90 -1.67 -20.97
N ILE A 4 -36.93 -1.23 -21.64
CA ILE A 4 -37.63 0.04 -21.40
C ILE A 4 -38.16 0.17 -19.96
N PRO A 5 -38.77 -0.86 -19.33
CA PRO A 5 -39.16 -0.75 -17.93
C PRO A 5 -37.97 -0.68 -16.94
N ILE A 6 -36.84 -1.28 -17.25
CA ILE A 6 -35.66 -1.22 -16.40
C ILE A 6 -35.04 0.20 -16.44
N VAL A 7 -34.92 0.80 -17.61
CA VAL A 7 -34.45 2.19 -17.78
C VAL A 7 -35.43 3.18 -17.15
N LEU A 8 -36.72 2.98 -17.28
CA LEU A 8 -37.77 3.81 -16.64
C LEU A 8 -37.72 3.69 -15.10
N VAL A 9 -37.52 2.47 -14.57
CA VAL A 9 -37.34 2.24 -13.13
C VAL A 9 -36.04 2.86 -12.64
N LEU A 10 -34.96 2.79 -13.41
CA LEU A 10 -33.69 3.47 -13.11
C LEU A 10 -33.88 5.00 -13.09
N LEU A 11 -34.54 5.57 -14.07
CA LEU A 11 -34.85 6.99 -14.16
C LEU A 11 -35.72 7.47 -13.00
N GLN A 12 -36.75 6.70 -12.65
CA GLN A 12 -37.62 6.99 -11.52
C GLN A 12 -36.88 6.91 -10.19
N LYS A 13 -35.99 5.95 -10.04
CA LYS A 13 -35.11 5.80 -8.87
C LYS A 13 -34.09 6.96 -8.76
N ILE A 14 -33.50 7.41 -9.88
CA ILE A 14 -32.59 8.54 -9.95
C ILE A 14 -33.34 9.83 -9.57
N SER A 15 -34.56 10.04 -10.06
CA SER A 15 -35.42 11.20 -9.69
C SER A 15 -35.73 11.22 -8.21
N ILE A 16 -36.11 10.08 -7.62
CA ILE A 16 -36.38 9.97 -6.17
C ILE A 16 -35.12 10.23 -5.35
N MET A 17 -33.96 9.73 -5.78
CA MET A 17 -32.68 9.97 -5.13
C MET A 17 -32.29 11.45 -5.19
N TYR A 18 -32.57 12.13 -6.32
CA TYR A 18 -32.33 13.56 -6.49
C TYR A 18 -33.21 14.40 -5.56
N GLU A 19 -34.52 14.14 -5.49
CA GLU A 19 -35.42 14.82 -4.56
C GLU A 19 -34.98 14.64 -3.10
N GLN A 20 -34.50 13.46 -2.74
CA GLN A 20 -33.94 13.22 -1.41
C GLN A 20 -32.63 13.97 -1.15
N ILE A 21 -31.76 14.13 -2.17
CA ILE A 21 -30.51 14.91 -2.02
C ILE A 21 -30.79 16.40 -1.86
N SER A 22 -31.69 16.95 -2.67
CA SER A 22 -32.03 18.38 -2.61
C SER A 22 -32.81 18.77 -1.35
N GLY A 23 -33.56 17.84 -0.76
CA GLY A 23 -34.34 18.05 0.46
C GLY A 23 -33.56 17.86 1.77
N ASP A 24 -32.39 17.20 1.75
CA ASP A 24 -31.62 16.87 2.95
C ASP A 24 -30.44 17.83 3.17
N THR A 25 -30.72 18.94 3.85
CA THR A 25 -29.70 19.95 4.18
C THR A 25 -28.55 19.39 5.02
N LEU A 26 -28.82 18.43 5.91
CA LEU A 26 -27.78 17.78 6.72
C LEU A 26 -26.82 16.97 5.85
N TYR A 27 -27.37 16.24 4.87
CA TYR A 27 -26.54 15.51 3.92
C TYR A 27 -25.66 16.45 3.07
N LEU A 28 -26.22 17.56 2.58
CA LEU A 28 -25.44 18.55 1.81
C LEU A 28 -24.31 19.16 2.63
N MET A 29 -24.54 19.48 3.90
CA MET A 29 -23.48 19.94 4.80
C MET A 29 -22.40 18.87 5.00
N PHE A 30 -22.80 17.63 5.18
CA PHE A 30 -21.87 16.50 5.31
C PHE A 30 -21.06 16.27 4.03
N TYR A 31 -21.71 16.28 2.87
CA TYR A 31 -21.10 16.18 1.56
C TYR A 31 -20.06 17.28 1.30
N ALA A 32 -20.43 18.55 1.60
CA ALA A 32 -19.51 19.67 1.50
C ALA A 32 -18.33 19.54 2.48
N GLY A 33 -18.57 19.05 3.69
CA GLY A 33 -17.51 18.77 4.67
C GLY A 33 -16.50 17.74 4.18
N VAL A 34 -16.96 16.66 3.54
CA VAL A 34 -16.07 15.62 2.96
C VAL A 34 -15.26 16.17 1.79
N MET A 35 -15.88 16.99 0.93
CA MET A 35 -15.18 17.69 -0.15
C MET A 35 -14.06 18.58 0.39
N VAL A 36 -14.34 19.38 1.44
CA VAL A 36 -13.34 20.24 2.09
C VAL A 36 -12.23 19.42 2.73
N LEU A 37 -12.54 18.30 3.38
CA LEU A 37 -11.55 17.38 3.95
C LEU A 37 -10.59 16.86 2.89
N ASN A 38 -11.10 16.37 1.76
CA ASN A 38 -10.27 15.89 0.64
C ASN A 38 -9.36 17.00 0.10
N ARG A 39 -9.87 18.22 -0.02
CA ARG A 39 -9.10 19.39 -0.45
C ARG A 39 -7.99 19.74 0.53
N ILE A 40 -8.29 19.78 1.83
CA ILE A 40 -7.30 20.04 2.89
C ILE A 40 -6.22 18.96 2.86
N ALA A 41 -6.59 17.70 2.78
CA ALA A 41 -5.65 16.58 2.69
C ALA A 41 -4.78 16.65 1.43
N CYS A 42 -5.35 17.00 0.27
CA CYS A 42 -4.61 17.26 -0.96
C CYS A 42 -3.58 18.38 -0.78
N CYS A 43 -3.99 19.55 -0.29
CA CYS A 43 -3.10 20.68 -0.02
C CYS A 43 -2.03 20.32 1.01
N TYR A 44 -2.38 19.61 2.07
CA TYR A 44 -1.44 19.13 3.07
C TYR A 44 -0.32 18.27 2.43
N LEU A 45 -0.66 17.30 1.61
CA LEU A 45 0.33 16.46 0.93
C LEU A 45 1.17 17.21 -0.10
N LEU A 46 0.64 18.24 -0.75
CA LEU A 46 1.37 19.03 -1.73
C LEU A 46 2.36 20.02 -1.10
N PHE A 47 1.96 20.71 -0.04
CA PHE A 47 2.72 21.86 0.47
C PHE A 47 3.60 21.53 1.67
N ARG A 48 3.26 20.53 2.46
CA ARG A 48 4.08 20.16 3.62
C ARG A 48 5.23 19.25 3.19
N ARG A 49 6.46 19.62 3.54
CA ARG A 49 7.68 18.87 3.19
C ARG A 49 8.01 17.74 4.14
N GLY A 50 7.67 17.87 5.43
CA GLY A 50 7.94 16.84 6.46
C GLY A 50 6.71 16.07 6.87
N ASN A 51 6.90 14.87 7.43
CA ASN A 51 5.82 14.06 7.98
C ASN A 51 5.43 14.56 9.38
N ALA A 52 4.12 14.54 9.71
CA ALA A 52 3.64 14.90 11.04
C ALA A 52 3.47 13.68 11.94
N ILE A 53 3.10 12.54 11.34
CA ILE A 53 2.77 11.31 12.07
C ILE A 53 4.05 10.51 12.35
N ALA A 54 4.96 10.42 11.39
CA ALA A 54 6.25 9.76 11.54
C ALA A 54 7.37 10.69 11.06
N PRO A 55 7.85 11.63 11.92
CA PRO A 55 8.85 12.63 11.53
C PRO A 55 10.19 12.03 11.06
N ASP A 56 10.54 10.86 11.59
CA ASP A 56 11.78 10.15 11.28
C ASP A 56 11.74 9.35 9.97
N VAL A 57 10.55 9.27 9.35
CA VAL A 57 10.32 8.54 8.10
C VAL A 57 10.30 9.49 6.93
N THR A 58 11.11 9.24 5.91
CA THR A 58 11.03 9.93 4.62
C THR A 58 10.07 9.20 3.70
N SER A 59 8.98 9.87 3.31
CA SER A 59 7.97 9.27 2.42
C SER A 59 8.39 9.34 0.95
N PRO A 60 8.02 8.34 0.11
CA PRO A 60 8.26 8.41 -1.33
C PRO A 60 7.55 9.62 -1.95
N VAL A 61 8.34 10.52 -2.55
CA VAL A 61 7.83 11.77 -3.15
C VAL A 61 6.75 11.49 -4.20
N ARG A 62 6.98 10.48 -5.03
CA ARG A 62 6.02 10.07 -6.07
C ARG A 62 4.67 9.62 -5.48
N LEU A 63 4.69 8.85 -4.39
CA LEU A 63 3.47 8.41 -3.70
C LEU A 63 2.70 9.62 -3.16
N ARG A 64 3.42 10.57 -2.57
CA ARG A 64 2.85 11.78 -2.00
C ARG A 64 2.09 12.60 -3.05
N TYR A 65 2.70 12.86 -4.22
CA TYR A 65 2.06 13.60 -5.30
C TYR A 65 0.89 12.84 -5.95
N LEU A 66 1.02 11.53 -6.17
CA LEU A 66 -0.08 10.74 -6.73
C LEU A 66 -1.27 10.65 -5.77
N THR A 67 -1.02 10.52 -4.47
CA THR A 67 -2.11 10.53 -3.46
C THR A 67 -2.77 11.92 -3.40
N ALA A 68 -1.99 13.00 -3.47
CA ALA A 68 -2.55 14.35 -3.56
C ALA A 68 -3.41 14.53 -4.82
N ALA A 69 -2.95 14.06 -5.98
CA ALA A 69 -3.71 14.09 -7.22
C ALA A 69 -5.02 13.27 -7.12
N PHE A 70 -4.97 12.09 -6.49
CA PHE A 70 -6.15 11.27 -6.22
C PHE A 70 -7.18 12.00 -5.33
N LEU A 71 -6.74 12.61 -4.23
CA LEU A 71 -7.62 13.39 -3.34
C LEU A 71 -8.15 14.65 -4.02
N GLY A 72 -7.35 15.26 -4.89
CA GLY A 72 -7.80 16.37 -5.76
C GLY A 72 -8.88 15.92 -6.74
N ALA A 73 -8.73 14.76 -7.37
CA ALA A 73 -9.75 14.17 -8.24
C ALA A 73 -11.04 13.84 -7.48
N CYS A 74 -10.93 13.30 -6.26
CA CYS A 74 -12.10 13.11 -5.38
C CYS A 74 -12.80 14.43 -5.04
N THR A 75 -12.04 15.51 -4.85
CA THR A 75 -12.63 16.85 -4.63
C THR A 75 -13.37 17.34 -5.89
N LEU A 76 -12.79 17.15 -7.08
CA LEU A 76 -13.43 17.49 -8.35
C LEU A 76 -14.69 16.65 -8.58
N SER A 77 -14.66 15.37 -8.25
CA SER A 77 -15.84 14.50 -8.30
C SER A 77 -17.01 15.08 -7.51
N HIS A 78 -16.76 15.57 -6.31
CA HIS A 78 -17.81 16.25 -5.55
C HIS A 78 -18.31 17.52 -6.24
N LEU A 79 -17.46 18.25 -6.96
CA LEU A 79 -17.85 19.53 -7.60
C LEU A 79 -18.69 19.33 -8.84
N TRP A 80 -18.38 18.38 -9.73
CA TRP A 80 -19.16 18.22 -10.96
C TRP A 80 -20.53 17.59 -10.76
N TYR A 81 -20.84 17.05 -9.57
CA TYR A 81 -22.20 16.65 -9.19
C TYR A 81 -23.03 17.78 -8.54
N VAL A 82 -22.41 18.92 -8.19
CA VAL A 82 -23.14 20.08 -7.61
C VAL A 82 -24.30 20.58 -8.50
N PRO A 83 -24.18 20.64 -9.85
CA PRO A 83 -25.29 21.08 -10.70
C PRO A 83 -26.58 20.24 -10.54
N LEU A 84 -26.50 18.99 -10.03
CA LEU A 84 -27.68 18.19 -9.72
C LEU A 84 -28.68 18.90 -8.79
N ILE A 85 -28.19 19.82 -7.94
CA ILE A 85 -29.05 20.57 -7.01
C ILE A 85 -30.01 21.52 -7.75
N TYR A 86 -29.64 21.92 -8.98
CA TYR A 86 -30.40 22.90 -9.77
C TYR A 86 -31.15 22.30 -10.95
N LEU A 87 -30.86 21.05 -11.30
CA LEU A 87 -31.51 20.38 -12.43
C LEU A 87 -32.85 19.80 -12.01
N THR A 88 -33.88 20.01 -12.85
CA THR A 88 -35.24 19.49 -12.66
C THR A 88 -35.67 18.51 -13.73
N SER A 89 -35.02 18.54 -14.91
CA SER A 89 -35.28 17.61 -16.00
C SER A 89 -34.65 16.26 -15.71
N SER A 90 -35.43 15.17 -15.86
CA SER A 90 -34.91 13.79 -15.69
C SER A 90 -33.83 13.45 -16.73
N GLU A 91 -33.90 14.02 -17.93
CA GLU A 91 -32.91 13.81 -19.00
C GLU A 91 -31.58 14.47 -18.66
N ASP A 92 -31.62 15.72 -18.19
CA ASP A 92 -30.41 16.48 -17.79
C ASP A 92 -29.73 15.84 -16.57
N ILE A 93 -30.52 15.38 -15.60
CA ILE A 93 -30.02 14.67 -14.42
C ILE A 93 -29.31 13.38 -14.85
N MET A 94 -29.92 12.58 -15.72
CA MET A 94 -29.32 11.36 -16.25
C MET A 94 -28.03 11.65 -17.04
N MET A 95 -28.05 12.66 -17.90
CA MET A 95 -26.87 13.07 -18.67
C MET A 95 -25.73 13.48 -17.74
N LEU A 96 -26.01 14.26 -16.69
CA LEU A 96 -24.98 14.69 -15.74
C LEU A 96 -24.40 13.51 -14.94
N TYR A 97 -25.21 12.55 -14.51
CA TYR A 97 -24.73 11.32 -13.88
C TYR A 97 -23.83 10.53 -14.81
N PHE A 98 -24.21 10.40 -16.09
CA PHE A 98 -23.43 9.68 -17.07
C PHE A 98 -22.07 10.34 -17.33
N VAL A 99 -22.07 11.67 -17.55
CA VAL A 99 -20.83 12.44 -17.73
C VAL A 99 -19.98 12.43 -16.48
N GLY A 100 -20.58 12.60 -15.30
CA GLY A 100 -19.89 12.54 -14.02
C GLY A 100 -19.24 11.18 -13.77
N ALA A 101 -19.95 10.08 -14.02
CA ALA A 101 -19.41 8.73 -13.89
C ALA A 101 -18.24 8.46 -14.86
N LEU A 102 -18.33 8.99 -16.09
CA LEU A 102 -17.23 8.91 -17.05
C LEU A 102 -16.00 9.70 -16.58
N LEU A 103 -16.21 10.91 -16.07
CA LEU A 103 -15.13 11.74 -15.51
C LEU A 103 -14.48 11.07 -14.29
N ASP A 104 -15.28 10.49 -13.39
CA ASP A 104 -14.79 9.72 -12.24
C ASP A 104 -13.97 8.51 -12.70
N PHE A 105 -14.47 7.77 -13.66
CA PHE A 105 -13.74 6.63 -14.22
C PHE A 105 -12.42 7.05 -14.88
N LEU A 106 -12.38 8.16 -15.59
CA LEU A 106 -11.18 8.66 -16.26
C LEU A 106 -10.15 9.27 -15.30
N THR A 107 -10.57 9.76 -14.14
CA THR A 107 -9.69 10.47 -13.20
C THR A 107 -9.39 9.66 -11.94
N ILE A 108 -10.41 9.23 -11.21
CA ILE A 108 -10.26 8.57 -9.91
C ILE A 108 -9.67 7.16 -10.08
N PHE A 109 -10.19 6.38 -11.03
CA PHE A 109 -9.80 4.99 -11.22
C PHE A 109 -8.29 4.82 -11.55
N PRO A 110 -7.71 5.51 -12.56
CA PRO A 110 -6.29 5.37 -12.86
C PRO A 110 -5.39 5.91 -11.74
N LEU A 111 -5.80 6.99 -11.05
CA LEU A 111 -5.04 7.53 -9.94
C LEU A 111 -5.06 6.58 -8.73
N ALA A 112 -6.20 5.94 -8.45
CA ALA A 112 -6.28 4.92 -7.40
C ALA A 112 -5.30 3.75 -7.65
N ILE A 113 -5.26 3.24 -8.88
CA ILE A 113 -4.31 2.17 -9.26
C ILE A 113 -2.87 2.67 -9.19
N ALA A 114 -2.60 3.90 -9.66
CA ALA A 114 -1.27 4.48 -9.61
C ALA A 114 -0.76 4.65 -8.16
N VAL A 115 -1.61 5.06 -7.23
CA VAL A 115 -1.29 5.12 -5.79
C VAL A 115 -0.95 3.73 -5.26
N LEU A 116 -1.78 2.72 -5.54
CA LEU A 116 -1.53 1.34 -5.10
C LEU A 116 -0.22 0.79 -5.65
N PHE A 117 0.08 1.01 -6.94
CA PHE A 117 1.32 0.53 -7.58
C PHE A 117 2.55 1.23 -7.00
N THR A 118 2.43 2.51 -6.67
CA THR A 118 3.55 3.30 -6.13
C THR A 118 3.87 2.94 -4.67
N MET A 119 2.93 2.34 -3.93
CA MET A 119 3.21 1.77 -2.62
C MET A 119 4.15 0.55 -2.68
N LEU A 120 4.20 -0.16 -3.81
CA LEU A 120 5.06 -1.32 -4.04
C LEU A 120 6.38 -0.85 -4.65
N GLN A 121 7.45 -0.80 -3.86
CA GLN A 121 8.72 -0.17 -4.23
C GLN A 121 9.81 -1.14 -4.69
N ASP A 122 9.49 -2.44 -4.85
CA ASP A 122 10.44 -3.48 -5.28
C ASP A 122 10.91 -3.29 -6.73
N ARG A 123 10.07 -2.70 -7.59
CA ARG A 123 10.36 -2.42 -9.00
C ARG A 123 9.50 -1.27 -9.53
N SER A 124 9.97 -0.61 -10.59
CA SER A 124 9.18 0.39 -11.30
C SER A 124 8.06 -0.28 -12.09
N ARG A 125 6.81 0.12 -11.85
CA ARG A 125 5.65 -0.36 -12.61
C ARG A 125 5.19 0.73 -13.57
N PRO A 126 5.15 0.45 -14.89
CA PRO A 126 4.65 1.40 -15.87
C PRO A 126 3.14 1.60 -15.68
N LEU A 127 2.66 2.83 -15.87
CA LEU A 127 1.24 3.17 -15.71
C LEU A 127 0.45 3.10 -17.04
N TRP A 128 1.13 2.98 -18.20
CA TRP A 128 0.48 2.93 -19.51
C TRP A 128 -0.51 1.75 -19.67
N PRO A 129 -0.32 0.55 -19.05
CA PRO A 129 -1.30 -0.54 -19.20
C PRO A 129 -2.67 -0.17 -18.64
N ILE A 130 -2.72 0.73 -17.63
CA ILE A 130 -3.99 1.23 -17.08
C ILE A 130 -4.82 1.91 -18.17
N GLY A 131 -4.20 2.78 -18.98
CA GLY A 131 -4.86 3.44 -20.09
C GLY A 131 -5.39 2.45 -21.14
N VAL A 132 -4.61 1.42 -21.47
CA VAL A 132 -5.05 0.37 -22.40
C VAL A 132 -6.24 -0.43 -21.84
N MET A 133 -6.21 -0.75 -20.55
CA MET A 133 -7.33 -1.46 -19.90
C MET A 133 -8.61 -0.61 -19.79
N MET A 134 -8.48 0.71 -19.76
CA MET A 134 -9.62 1.63 -19.71
C MET A 134 -10.22 1.89 -21.10
N ALA A 135 -9.44 1.79 -22.16
CA ALA A 135 -9.85 2.16 -23.51
C ALA A 135 -11.17 1.48 -23.98
N PRO A 136 -11.42 0.18 -23.75
CA PRO A 136 -12.68 -0.46 -24.17
C PRO A 136 -13.92 0.17 -23.51
N ILE A 137 -13.82 0.56 -22.25
CA ILE A 137 -14.93 1.22 -21.54
C ILE A 137 -15.18 2.60 -22.12
N VAL A 138 -14.12 3.39 -22.32
CA VAL A 138 -14.22 4.75 -22.88
C VAL A 138 -14.81 4.72 -24.30
N VAL A 139 -14.31 3.82 -25.15
CA VAL A 139 -14.82 3.65 -26.51
C VAL A 139 -16.26 3.18 -26.51
N GLY A 140 -16.59 2.18 -25.69
CA GLY A 140 -17.96 1.66 -25.59
C GLY A 140 -18.94 2.72 -25.07
N MET A 141 -18.56 3.51 -24.07
CA MET A 141 -19.38 4.63 -23.59
C MET A 141 -19.55 5.71 -24.66
N ALA A 142 -18.50 6.04 -25.41
CA ALA A 142 -18.60 6.98 -26.55
C ALA A 142 -19.56 6.46 -27.63
N VAL A 143 -19.52 5.15 -27.95
CA VAL A 143 -20.46 4.52 -28.87
C VAL A 143 -21.89 4.62 -28.34
N CYS A 144 -22.15 4.35 -27.06
CA CYS A 144 -23.48 4.49 -26.46
C CYS A 144 -24.01 5.93 -26.59
N VAL A 145 -23.17 6.94 -26.38
CA VAL A 145 -23.55 8.36 -26.55
C VAL A 145 -23.91 8.67 -27.99
N VAL A 146 -23.06 8.26 -28.95
CA VAL A 146 -23.27 8.57 -30.37
C VAL A 146 -24.48 7.83 -30.98
N THR A 147 -24.68 6.59 -30.58
CA THR A 147 -25.77 5.75 -31.12
C THR A 147 -27.10 5.89 -30.35
N HIS A 148 -27.11 6.62 -29.24
CA HIS A 148 -28.21 6.69 -28.28
C HIS A 148 -28.77 5.31 -27.93
N SER A 149 -27.91 4.28 -27.87
CA SER A 149 -28.28 2.88 -27.62
C SER A 149 -27.52 2.34 -26.41
N ASP A 150 -28.24 1.65 -25.55
CA ASP A 150 -27.76 0.96 -24.37
C ASP A 150 -27.40 -0.52 -24.60
N ALA A 151 -27.53 -0.99 -25.85
CA ALA A 151 -27.35 -2.40 -26.21
C ALA A 151 -25.97 -2.97 -25.82
N ILE A 152 -24.93 -2.13 -25.75
CA ILE A 152 -23.56 -2.51 -25.40
C ILE A 152 -23.33 -2.47 -23.87
N PHE A 153 -24.19 -1.85 -23.08
CA PHE A 153 -24.02 -1.69 -21.63
C PHE A 153 -23.78 -3.00 -20.87
N PRO A 154 -24.50 -4.11 -21.13
CA PRO A 154 -24.23 -5.37 -20.43
C PRO A 154 -22.83 -5.91 -20.67
N VAL A 155 -22.28 -5.71 -21.88
CA VAL A 155 -20.91 -6.12 -22.24
C VAL A 155 -19.89 -5.25 -21.53
N LEU A 156 -20.10 -3.94 -21.49
CA LEU A 156 -19.22 -3.00 -20.76
C LEU A 156 -19.22 -3.30 -19.27
N TYR A 157 -20.37 -3.59 -18.70
CA TYR A 157 -20.50 -3.93 -17.29
C TYR A 157 -19.78 -5.26 -16.97
N ALA A 158 -19.95 -6.28 -17.80
CA ALA A 158 -19.23 -7.54 -17.65
C ALA A 158 -17.71 -7.33 -17.76
N TYR A 159 -17.24 -6.54 -18.73
CA TYR A 159 -15.83 -6.18 -18.85
C TYR A 159 -15.31 -5.43 -17.61
N TYR A 160 -16.07 -4.48 -17.09
CA TYR A 160 -15.72 -3.73 -15.88
C TYR A 160 -15.57 -4.64 -14.65
N LEU A 161 -16.49 -5.60 -14.47
CA LEU A 161 -16.37 -6.59 -13.39
C LEU A 161 -15.12 -7.47 -13.54
N LEU A 162 -14.85 -7.94 -14.76
CA LEU A 162 -13.64 -8.73 -15.04
C LEU A 162 -12.37 -7.93 -14.78
N LEU A 163 -12.35 -6.65 -15.14
CA LEU A 163 -11.23 -5.73 -14.88
C LEU A 163 -10.99 -5.55 -13.37
N ILE A 164 -12.05 -5.35 -12.59
CA ILE A 164 -11.94 -5.26 -11.12
C ILE A 164 -11.37 -6.55 -10.54
N ILE A 165 -11.92 -7.71 -10.94
CA ILE A 165 -11.42 -9.02 -10.46
C ILE A 165 -9.96 -9.21 -10.83
N GLY A 166 -9.57 -8.86 -12.06
CA GLY A 166 -8.20 -8.92 -12.53
C GLY A 166 -7.25 -8.06 -11.69
N ILE A 167 -7.65 -6.82 -11.37
CA ILE A 167 -6.87 -5.92 -10.51
C ILE A 167 -6.72 -6.49 -9.09
N ILE A 168 -7.79 -7.06 -8.52
CA ILE A 168 -7.73 -7.68 -7.20
C ILE A 168 -6.70 -8.81 -7.18
N ILE A 169 -6.80 -9.75 -8.13
CA ILE A 169 -5.89 -10.89 -8.24
C ILE A 169 -4.45 -10.40 -8.42
N TYR A 170 -4.25 -9.41 -9.31
CA TYR A 170 -2.95 -8.83 -9.56
C TYR A 170 -2.36 -8.20 -8.28
N MET A 171 -3.12 -7.35 -7.57
CA MET A 171 -2.68 -6.68 -6.36
C MET A 171 -2.36 -7.64 -5.22
N VAL A 172 -3.17 -8.69 -5.04
CA VAL A 172 -2.89 -9.72 -4.02
C VAL A 172 -1.58 -10.45 -4.34
N ARG A 173 -1.37 -10.81 -5.60
CA ARG A 173 -0.12 -11.47 -6.05
C ARG A 173 1.09 -10.57 -5.86
N GLU A 174 1.02 -9.32 -6.31
CA GLU A 174 2.09 -8.34 -6.21
C GLU A 174 2.44 -8.02 -4.74
N THR A 175 1.45 -7.83 -3.89
CA THR A 175 1.68 -7.58 -2.46
C THR A 175 2.36 -8.77 -1.77
N ARG A 176 1.99 -10.01 -2.12
CA ARG A 176 2.65 -11.20 -1.60
C ARG A 176 4.11 -11.30 -2.09
N GLN A 177 4.36 -10.97 -3.36
CA GLN A 177 5.70 -10.95 -3.93
C GLN A 177 6.56 -9.87 -3.29
N TYR A 178 6.02 -8.67 -3.11
CA TYR A 178 6.67 -7.57 -2.41
C TYR A 178 7.02 -7.93 -0.95
N GLY A 179 6.11 -8.59 -0.23
CA GLY A 179 6.38 -9.04 1.14
C GLY A 179 7.49 -10.08 1.23
N ARG A 180 7.67 -10.94 0.22
CA ARG A 180 8.84 -11.85 0.13
C ARG A 180 10.11 -11.04 -0.11
N TRP A 181 10.09 -10.18 -1.11
CA TRP A 181 11.21 -9.32 -1.45
C TRP A 181 11.68 -8.48 -0.25
N LEU A 182 10.76 -7.93 0.56
CA LEU A 182 11.13 -7.21 1.78
C LEU A 182 11.89 -8.09 2.77
N ARG A 183 11.42 -9.30 3.04
CA ARG A 183 12.09 -10.24 3.96
C ARG A 183 13.46 -10.69 3.46
N ASP A 184 13.63 -10.73 2.13
CA ASP A 184 14.90 -11.11 1.53
C ASP A 184 15.92 -9.95 1.51
N ASN A 185 15.47 -8.69 1.79
CA ASN A 185 16.33 -7.52 1.63
C ASN A 185 16.46 -6.64 2.87
N TYR A 186 15.57 -6.74 3.85
CA TYR A 186 15.57 -5.87 5.02
C TYR A 186 15.42 -6.65 6.31
N ALA A 187 16.26 -6.30 7.30
CA ALA A 187 16.17 -6.85 8.64
C ALA A 187 14.96 -6.29 9.40
N ASP A 188 14.68 -5.00 9.25
CA ASP A 188 13.53 -4.33 9.82
C ASP A 188 12.47 -4.07 8.73
N LEU A 189 11.24 -4.52 8.99
CA LEU A 189 10.11 -4.38 8.07
C LEU A 189 9.15 -3.26 8.49
N GLU A 190 9.38 -2.62 9.64
CA GLU A 190 8.56 -1.51 10.09
C GLU A 190 8.62 -0.35 9.11
N HIS A 191 7.49 0.29 8.85
CA HIS A 191 7.34 1.34 7.84
C HIS A 191 7.62 0.92 6.38
N LYS A 192 7.93 -0.35 6.11
CA LYS A 192 8.20 -0.90 4.77
C LYS A 192 7.11 -1.84 4.27
N GLU A 193 6.43 -2.56 5.18
CA GLU A 193 5.35 -3.50 4.83
C GLU A 193 4.16 -2.79 4.19
N VAL A 194 3.62 -3.33 3.11
CA VAL A 194 2.47 -2.78 2.36
C VAL A 194 1.23 -3.69 2.36
N TRP A 195 1.08 -4.57 3.35
CA TRP A 195 -0.17 -5.34 3.47
C TRP A 195 -1.38 -4.41 3.68
N GLN A 196 -1.15 -3.22 4.23
CA GLN A 196 -2.16 -2.17 4.36
C GLN A 196 -2.67 -1.67 2.99
N SER A 197 -1.91 -1.82 1.90
CA SER A 197 -2.39 -1.50 0.54
C SER A 197 -3.57 -2.39 0.14
N LEU A 198 -3.67 -3.60 0.68
CA LEU A 198 -4.86 -4.44 0.52
C LEU A 198 -6.08 -3.88 1.23
N LEU A 199 -5.90 -3.20 2.37
CA LEU A 199 -6.98 -2.47 3.05
C LEU A 199 -7.46 -1.28 2.21
N VAL A 200 -6.55 -0.53 1.59
CA VAL A 200 -6.90 0.54 0.64
C VAL A 200 -7.71 -0.03 -0.51
N LEU A 201 -7.25 -1.13 -1.12
CA LEU A 201 -7.98 -1.81 -2.18
C LEU A 201 -9.38 -2.24 -1.72
N ALA A 202 -9.49 -2.87 -0.56
CA ALA A 202 -10.77 -3.28 0.01
C ALA A 202 -11.71 -2.10 0.24
N LYS A 203 -11.19 -0.94 0.69
CA LYS A 203 -11.95 0.29 0.86
C LYS A 203 -12.42 0.89 -0.46
N ILE A 204 -11.57 0.91 -1.49
CA ILE A 204 -11.94 1.36 -2.84
C ILE A 204 -13.03 0.45 -3.40
N LEU A 205 -12.88 -0.87 -3.27
CA LEU A 205 -13.87 -1.84 -3.72
C LEU A 205 -15.20 -1.72 -2.97
N LEU A 206 -15.15 -1.49 -1.66
CA LEU A 206 -16.37 -1.20 -0.88
C LEU A 206 -17.07 0.05 -1.40
N GLY A 207 -16.33 1.11 -1.72
CA GLY A 207 -16.87 2.32 -2.34
C GLY A 207 -17.56 2.01 -3.68
N ILE A 208 -16.90 1.23 -4.53
CA ILE A 208 -17.45 0.79 -5.81
C ILE A 208 -18.71 -0.07 -5.62
N CYS A 209 -18.68 -1.02 -4.69
CA CYS A 209 -19.86 -1.85 -4.36
C CYS A 209 -21.03 -0.99 -3.86
N LEU A 210 -20.76 -0.08 -2.94
CA LEU A 210 -21.78 0.86 -2.45
C LEU A 210 -22.38 1.69 -3.59
N TYR A 211 -21.59 2.05 -4.59
CA TYR A 211 -22.08 2.79 -5.76
C TYR A 211 -22.84 1.92 -6.76
N SER A 212 -22.39 0.67 -6.98
CA SER A 212 -22.94 -0.22 -8.03
C SER A 212 -24.23 -0.93 -7.63
N PHE A 213 -24.43 -1.22 -6.34
CA PHE A 213 -25.58 -2.03 -5.88
C PHE A 213 -26.86 -1.24 -5.63
N GLU A 214 -26.93 0.04 -6.03
CA GLU A 214 -28.15 0.86 -5.89
C GLU A 214 -28.90 0.62 -4.56
N LEU A 215 -28.18 0.39 -3.47
CA LEU A 215 -28.75 0.26 -2.14
C LEU A 215 -29.49 1.56 -1.83
N GLN A 216 -30.82 1.55 -1.98
CA GLN A 216 -31.65 2.75 -1.82
C GLN A 216 -31.75 3.12 -0.35
N GLY A 217 -31.62 4.40 -0.10
CA GLY A 217 -31.92 4.99 1.18
C GLY A 217 -30.84 5.90 1.72
N ILE A 218 -31.19 6.60 2.78
CA ILE A 218 -30.36 7.57 3.46
C ILE A 218 -29.04 6.99 3.96
N PHE A 219 -29.05 5.73 4.43
CA PHE A 219 -27.87 5.02 4.91
C PHE A 219 -26.78 4.85 3.86
N TYR A 220 -27.15 4.59 2.61
CA TYR A 220 -26.18 4.43 1.51
C TYR A 220 -25.38 5.73 1.27
N LYS A 221 -26.07 6.86 1.21
CA LYS A 221 -25.45 8.17 0.97
C LYS A 221 -24.45 8.52 2.07
N TYR A 222 -24.82 8.34 3.31
CA TYR A 222 -23.92 8.59 4.45
C TYR A 222 -22.79 7.57 4.50
N ALA A 223 -23.05 6.28 4.24
CA ALA A 223 -22.04 5.24 4.22
C ALA A 223 -20.94 5.50 3.17
N ALA A 224 -21.31 5.99 1.98
CA ALA A 224 -20.35 6.35 0.94
C ALA A 224 -19.43 7.51 1.40
N GLN A 225 -20.00 8.55 2.03
CA GLN A 225 -19.21 9.67 2.55
C GLN A 225 -18.31 9.26 3.72
N VAL A 226 -18.81 8.45 4.64
CA VAL A 226 -18.01 7.88 5.74
C VAL A 226 -16.85 7.04 5.21
N ASN A 227 -17.10 6.20 4.20
CA ASN A 227 -16.05 5.43 3.54
C ASN A 227 -14.97 6.34 2.92
N THR A 228 -15.37 7.45 2.31
CA THR A 228 -14.45 8.46 1.74
C THR A 228 -13.59 9.11 2.83
N ILE A 229 -14.18 9.47 3.98
CA ILE A 229 -13.42 10.02 5.13
C ILE A 229 -12.38 9.01 5.59
N ILE A 230 -12.80 7.76 5.83
CA ILE A 230 -11.89 6.69 6.30
C ILE A 230 -10.76 6.48 5.28
N LEU A 231 -11.07 6.45 3.97
CA LEU A 231 -10.09 6.29 2.92
C LEU A 231 -9.08 7.46 2.91
N THR A 232 -9.56 8.70 3.01
CA THR A 232 -8.73 9.90 3.03
C THR A 232 -7.78 9.91 4.23
N CYS A 233 -8.29 9.68 5.43
CA CYS A 233 -7.47 9.61 6.65
C CYS A 233 -6.44 8.48 6.56
N PHE A 234 -6.87 7.31 6.05
CA PHE A 234 -5.98 6.16 5.88
C PHE A 234 -4.87 6.44 4.86
N LEU A 235 -5.19 7.07 3.73
CA LEU A 235 -4.20 7.40 2.70
C LEU A 235 -3.17 8.42 3.20
N VAL A 236 -3.61 9.47 3.90
CA VAL A 236 -2.70 10.46 4.51
C VAL A 236 -1.78 9.77 5.52
N TRP A 237 -2.34 8.98 6.44
CA TRP A 237 -1.57 8.20 7.40
C TRP A 237 -0.56 7.28 6.71
N ARG A 238 -0.99 6.59 5.65
CA ARG A 238 -0.13 5.65 4.93
C ARG A 238 1.02 6.34 4.20
N VAL A 239 0.75 7.46 3.54
CA VAL A 239 1.80 8.26 2.89
C VAL A 239 2.87 8.70 3.91
N GLU A 240 2.45 9.08 5.11
CA GLU A 240 3.37 9.58 6.14
C GLU A 240 4.14 8.48 6.90
N THR A 241 3.67 7.25 6.84
CA THR A 241 4.29 6.13 7.56
C THR A 241 5.05 5.16 6.66
N LEU A 242 5.01 5.33 5.33
CA LEU A 242 5.74 4.48 4.40
C LEU A 242 7.12 5.05 4.11
N SER A 243 8.17 4.29 4.41
CA SER A 243 9.56 4.66 4.12
C SER A 243 9.86 4.62 2.62
N ASP A 244 10.66 5.57 2.14
CA ASP A 244 11.19 5.57 0.77
C ASP A 244 12.36 4.59 0.66
N LEU A 245 12.19 3.56 -0.14
CA LEU A 245 13.21 2.54 -0.42
C LEU A 245 13.94 2.77 -1.74
N SER A 246 13.60 3.83 -2.48
CA SER A 246 14.13 4.09 -3.83
C SER A 246 15.63 4.42 -3.80
N ILE A 247 16.11 5.07 -2.75
CA ILE A 247 17.51 5.46 -2.58
C ILE A 247 18.38 4.20 -2.42
N SER A 248 18.01 3.31 -1.51
CA SER A 248 18.75 2.06 -1.26
C SER A 248 18.72 1.08 -2.45
N ALA A 249 17.67 1.10 -3.26
CA ALA A 249 17.53 0.24 -4.43
C ALA A 249 18.35 0.75 -5.63
N HIS A 250 18.52 2.07 -5.75
CA HIS A 250 19.29 2.68 -6.84
C HIS A 250 20.78 2.44 -6.67
N ASP A 251 21.30 2.69 -5.47
CA ASP A 251 22.70 2.49 -5.13
C ASP A 251 23.11 1.01 -5.30
N ALA A 252 22.24 0.07 -4.86
CA ALA A 252 22.48 -1.35 -5.02
C ALA A 252 22.47 -1.84 -6.48
N ASN A 253 21.68 -1.22 -7.36
CA ASN A 253 21.62 -1.59 -8.77
C ASN A 253 22.81 -1.04 -9.59
N GLU A 254 23.30 0.17 -9.31
CA GLU A 254 24.48 0.72 -9.97
C GLU A 254 25.75 -0.06 -9.61
N GLU A 255 25.95 -0.41 -8.32
CA GLU A 255 27.08 -1.24 -7.90
C GLU A 255 27.02 -2.64 -8.49
N THR A 256 25.84 -3.27 -8.57
CA THR A 256 25.67 -4.60 -9.16
C THR A 256 25.97 -4.60 -10.66
N ALA A 257 25.57 -3.56 -11.41
CA ALA A 257 25.87 -3.40 -12.81
C ALA A 257 27.39 -3.22 -13.05
N THR A 258 28.05 -2.44 -12.22
CA THR A 258 29.50 -2.19 -12.32
C THR A 258 30.32 -3.44 -11.99
N MET A 259 29.90 -4.24 -11.00
CA MET A 259 30.59 -5.50 -10.65
C MET A 259 30.35 -6.65 -11.63
N MET A 260 29.18 -6.72 -12.27
CA MET A 260 28.92 -7.75 -13.32
C MET A 260 29.84 -7.63 -14.55
N TYR A 261 30.42 -6.45 -14.80
CA TYR A 261 31.38 -6.24 -15.89
C TYR A 261 32.83 -6.66 -15.55
N VAL A 262 33.13 -6.99 -14.29
CA VAL A 262 34.49 -7.26 -13.82
C VAL A 262 34.76 -8.76 -13.56
N GLU A 263 33.74 -9.61 -13.55
CA GLU A 263 33.91 -11.03 -13.14
C GLU A 263 34.08 -12.00 -14.29
N ASP A 264 35.32 -12.44 -14.49
CA ASP A 264 35.69 -13.65 -15.22
C ASP A 264 35.64 -14.88 -14.27
N ASN A 265 35.22 -16.00 -14.80
CA ASN A 265 34.58 -17.16 -14.17
C ASN A 265 35.32 -17.97 -13.08
N ASP A 266 36.55 -17.67 -12.70
CA ASP A 266 37.36 -18.57 -11.85
C ASP A 266 37.38 -18.16 -10.33
N HIS A 267 37.11 -16.89 -10.02
CA HIS A 267 37.03 -16.41 -8.63
C HIS A 267 35.67 -16.65 -7.94
N SER A 268 34.61 -16.90 -8.72
CA SER A 268 33.24 -17.00 -8.20
C SER A 268 32.98 -18.23 -7.31
N LEU A 269 33.63 -19.34 -7.57
CA LEU A 269 33.44 -20.60 -6.81
C LEU A 269 34.13 -20.60 -5.46
N SER A 270 35.33 -20.02 -5.37
CA SER A 270 36.04 -19.90 -4.08
C SER A 270 35.40 -18.88 -3.16
N PHE A 271 34.84 -17.82 -3.74
CA PHE A 271 34.12 -16.75 -3.00
C PHE A 271 32.80 -17.23 -2.43
N ARG A 272 32.04 -18.05 -3.18
CA ARG A 272 30.77 -18.64 -2.71
C ARG A 272 30.95 -19.55 -1.49
N ASN A 273 32.06 -20.26 -1.41
CA ASN A 273 32.37 -21.16 -0.28
C ASN A 273 32.79 -20.38 0.98
N ASN A 274 33.15 -19.09 0.85
CA ASN A 274 33.66 -18.29 1.96
C ASN A 274 32.62 -17.32 2.58
N ILE A 275 31.40 -17.21 2.00
CA ILE A 275 30.37 -16.25 2.48
C ILE A 275 30.00 -16.52 3.94
N GLY A 276 29.88 -17.78 4.34
CA GLY A 276 29.60 -18.13 5.73
C GLY A 276 30.66 -17.62 6.72
N THR A 277 31.93 -17.74 6.35
CA THR A 277 33.05 -17.22 7.18
C THR A 277 33.04 -15.69 7.23
N LEU A 278 32.76 -15.03 6.10
CA LEU A 278 32.63 -13.57 6.05
C LEU A 278 31.48 -13.06 6.90
N LEU A 279 30.34 -13.75 6.89
CA LEU A 279 29.20 -13.43 7.76
C LEU A 279 29.56 -13.58 9.23
N MET A 280 30.25 -14.66 9.59
CA MET A 280 30.71 -14.87 10.97
C MET A 280 31.64 -13.74 11.42
N GLN A 281 32.65 -13.40 10.63
CA GLN A 281 33.66 -12.38 11.00
C GLN A 281 33.07 -10.96 10.99
N HIS A 282 32.35 -10.59 9.93
CA HIS A 282 31.92 -9.21 9.69
C HIS A 282 30.49 -8.91 10.14
N CYS A 283 29.65 -9.90 10.42
CA CYS A 283 28.30 -9.67 10.90
C CYS A 283 28.13 -10.15 12.35
N GLU A 284 28.56 -11.37 12.70
CA GLU A 284 28.34 -11.94 14.01
C GLU A 284 29.37 -11.43 15.04
N GLU A 285 30.67 -11.60 14.77
CA GLU A 285 31.74 -11.17 15.70
C GLU A 285 31.79 -9.64 15.88
N SER A 286 31.57 -8.88 14.82
CA SER A 286 31.51 -7.42 14.85
C SER A 286 30.21 -6.87 15.41
N GLN A 287 29.22 -7.73 15.67
CA GLN A 287 27.86 -7.38 16.12
C GLN A 287 27.13 -6.40 15.18
N LEU A 288 27.44 -6.42 13.89
CA LEU A 288 26.82 -5.55 12.89
C LEU A 288 25.30 -5.72 12.83
N TYR A 289 24.77 -6.90 13.19
CA TYR A 289 23.33 -7.19 13.27
C TYR A 289 22.59 -6.31 14.30
N LEU A 290 23.30 -5.64 15.23
CA LEU A 290 22.70 -4.68 16.17
C LEU A 290 22.33 -3.35 15.53
N GLN A 291 22.87 -3.05 14.34
CA GLN A 291 22.48 -1.86 13.59
C GLN A 291 21.01 -1.99 13.12
N ASN A 292 20.15 -1.04 13.54
CA ASN A 292 18.70 -1.17 13.41
C ASN A 292 18.21 -1.39 11.99
N ASP A 293 18.66 -0.64 11.02
CA ASP A 293 18.09 -0.59 9.65
C ASP A 293 19.03 -1.16 8.57
N ILE A 294 19.87 -2.12 8.94
CA ILE A 294 20.80 -2.75 8.00
C ILE A 294 20.04 -3.50 6.90
N SER A 295 20.38 -3.22 5.63
CA SER A 295 19.84 -3.92 4.47
C SER A 295 20.77 -5.02 3.96
N LEU A 296 20.24 -5.97 3.19
CA LEU A 296 21.02 -7.01 2.54
C LEU A 296 22.12 -6.41 1.64
N ALA A 297 21.81 -5.32 0.92
CA ALA A 297 22.76 -4.65 0.04
C ALA A 297 23.93 -4.02 0.84
N GLU A 298 23.60 -3.36 1.95
CA GLU A 298 24.61 -2.77 2.83
C GLU A 298 25.48 -3.84 3.49
N LEU A 299 24.89 -4.93 3.99
CA LEU A 299 25.66 -6.04 4.52
C LEU A 299 26.57 -6.64 3.45
N ALA A 300 26.08 -6.87 2.23
CA ALA A 300 26.88 -7.39 1.14
C ALA A 300 28.10 -6.50 0.84
N ARG A 301 27.90 -5.18 0.80
CA ARG A 301 28.99 -4.21 0.62
C ARG A 301 30.02 -4.28 1.76
N LEU A 302 29.58 -4.36 2.99
CA LEU A 302 30.46 -4.40 4.18
C LEU A 302 31.31 -5.66 4.25
N ILE A 303 30.76 -6.81 3.84
CA ILE A 303 31.50 -8.08 3.79
C ILE A 303 32.25 -8.30 2.48
N GLY A 304 32.23 -7.33 1.56
CA GLY A 304 32.98 -7.40 0.30
C GLY A 304 32.38 -8.34 -0.77
N THR A 305 31.07 -8.58 -0.74
CA THR A 305 30.35 -9.40 -1.72
C THR A 305 29.24 -8.61 -2.41
N ASN A 306 28.56 -9.20 -3.38
CA ASN A 306 27.38 -8.61 -3.97
C ASN A 306 26.08 -9.17 -3.37
N ARG A 307 25.00 -8.39 -3.50
CA ARG A 307 23.67 -8.73 -3.01
C ARG A 307 23.14 -10.06 -3.56
N VAL A 308 23.47 -10.39 -4.81
CA VAL A 308 22.95 -11.60 -5.47
C VAL A 308 23.54 -12.85 -4.83
N TYR A 309 24.85 -12.88 -4.62
CA TYR A 309 25.53 -14.03 -3.97
C TYR A 309 25.07 -14.20 -2.53
N LEU A 310 24.92 -13.09 -1.78
CA LEU A 310 24.48 -13.14 -0.40
C LEU A 310 23.00 -13.63 -0.31
N SER A 311 22.14 -13.18 -1.21
CA SER A 311 20.74 -13.65 -1.30
C SER A 311 20.67 -15.14 -1.65
N GLN A 312 21.50 -15.61 -2.59
CA GLN A 312 21.59 -17.02 -2.95
C GLN A 312 22.09 -17.88 -1.78
N HIS A 313 23.05 -17.38 -1.01
CA HIS A 313 23.55 -18.06 0.18
C HIS A 313 22.43 -18.33 1.19
N PHE A 314 21.64 -17.32 1.55
CA PHE A 314 20.49 -17.49 2.45
C PHE A 314 19.43 -18.43 1.86
N ALA A 315 19.14 -18.34 0.56
CA ALA A 315 18.19 -19.22 -0.09
C ALA A 315 18.63 -20.69 -0.07
N MET A 316 19.94 -20.97 -0.26
CA MET A 316 20.51 -22.30 -0.17
C MET A 316 20.45 -22.87 1.26
N GLN A 317 20.53 -22.03 2.27
CA GLN A 317 20.32 -22.41 3.69
C GLN A 317 18.85 -22.55 4.07
N GLY A 318 17.91 -22.31 3.15
CA GLY A 318 16.47 -22.37 3.43
C GLY A 318 15.97 -21.25 4.36
N THR A 319 16.72 -20.13 4.47
CA THR A 319 16.40 -19.00 5.32
C THR A 319 16.26 -17.70 4.52
N THR A 320 15.77 -16.64 5.15
CA THR A 320 15.74 -15.29 4.57
C THR A 320 16.72 -14.39 5.34
N TYR A 321 17.16 -13.31 4.71
CA TYR A 321 18.00 -12.30 5.36
C TYR A 321 17.37 -11.79 6.67
N ASN A 322 16.07 -11.47 6.63
CA ASN A 322 15.32 -11.02 7.82
C ASN A 322 15.35 -12.06 8.95
N ALA A 323 15.12 -13.34 8.62
CA ALA A 323 15.14 -14.41 9.61
C ALA A 323 16.54 -14.60 10.23
N TYR A 324 17.59 -14.53 9.42
CA TYR A 324 18.98 -14.64 9.88
C TYR A 324 19.32 -13.51 10.86
N ILE A 325 19.17 -12.25 10.48
CA ILE A 325 19.50 -11.11 11.36
C ILE A 325 18.64 -11.13 12.63
N ASN A 326 17.33 -11.43 12.51
CA ASN A 326 16.48 -11.48 13.68
C ASN A 326 16.81 -12.65 14.62
N SER A 327 17.30 -13.79 14.11
CA SER A 327 17.77 -14.88 14.98
C SER A 327 18.97 -14.46 15.81
N LEU A 328 19.93 -13.73 15.23
CA LEU A 328 21.08 -13.20 15.96
C LEU A 328 20.67 -12.18 17.03
N ARG A 329 19.76 -11.26 16.69
CA ARG A 329 19.22 -10.27 17.63
C ARG A 329 18.47 -10.92 18.79
N ILE A 330 17.68 -11.96 18.53
CA ILE A 330 16.96 -12.71 19.58
C ILE A 330 17.95 -13.45 20.48
N GLN A 331 18.99 -14.08 19.92
CA GLN A 331 20.03 -14.72 20.71
C GLN A 331 20.77 -13.70 21.60
N HIS A 332 21.08 -12.52 21.07
CA HIS A 332 21.69 -11.43 21.84
C HIS A 332 20.76 -10.95 22.98
N PHE A 333 19.45 -10.81 22.71
CA PHE A 333 18.47 -10.48 23.74
C PHE A 333 18.45 -11.53 24.87
N ILE A 334 18.48 -12.81 24.53
CA ILE A 334 18.49 -13.91 25.52
C ILE A 334 19.75 -13.82 26.40
N ASN A 335 20.91 -13.57 25.80
CA ASN A 335 22.17 -13.39 26.52
C ASN A 335 22.10 -12.20 27.48
N LEU A 336 21.66 -11.03 27.00
CA LEU A 336 21.47 -9.83 27.83
C LEU A 336 20.49 -10.06 28.97
N TYR A 337 19.40 -10.82 28.72
CA TYR A 337 18.42 -11.17 29.77
C TYR A 337 19.06 -12.02 30.86
N HIS A 338 19.86 -13.04 30.52
CA HIS A 338 20.56 -13.87 31.50
C HIS A 338 21.60 -13.09 32.31
N GLU A 339 22.36 -12.21 31.66
CA GLU A 339 23.34 -11.33 32.34
C GLU A 339 22.65 -10.39 33.35
N THR A 340 21.53 -9.75 32.95
CA THR A 340 20.78 -8.85 33.81
C THR A 340 20.09 -9.59 34.96
N ALA A 341 19.59 -10.78 34.72
CA ALA A 341 19.00 -11.62 35.76
C ALA A 341 20.06 -12.06 36.78
N ALA A 342 21.26 -12.41 36.35
CA ALA A 342 22.37 -12.79 37.23
C ALA A 342 22.87 -11.61 38.11
N THR A 343 22.75 -10.38 37.62
CA THR A 343 23.17 -9.17 38.39
C THR A 343 22.06 -8.57 39.25
N HIS A 344 20.88 -9.22 39.32
CA HIS A 344 19.69 -8.74 40.04
C HIS A 344 19.23 -7.33 39.64
N GLN A 345 19.60 -6.85 38.45
CA GLN A 345 19.13 -5.58 37.91
C GLN A 345 17.73 -5.74 37.32
N SER A 346 16.81 -4.88 37.76
CA SER A 346 15.47 -4.79 37.17
C SER A 346 15.54 -4.01 35.86
N THR A 347 15.74 -4.71 34.76
CA THR A 347 15.76 -4.08 33.44
C THR A 347 14.45 -4.35 32.69
N MET A 348 13.88 -3.32 32.07
CA MET A 348 12.66 -3.49 31.27
C MET A 348 12.95 -4.30 30.01
N VAL A 349 12.15 -5.33 29.76
CA VAL A 349 12.23 -6.17 28.55
C VAL A 349 12.30 -5.35 27.26
N GLN A 350 11.59 -4.23 27.23
CA GLN A 350 11.60 -3.29 26.12
C GLN A 350 12.98 -2.66 25.89
N GLN A 351 13.70 -2.32 26.97
CA GLN A 351 15.05 -1.76 26.86
C GLN A 351 16.05 -2.79 26.33
N LEU A 352 15.97 -4.04 26.78
CA LEU A 352 16.79 -5.14 26.25
C LEU A 352 16.51 -5.39 24.77
N ALA A 353 15.24 -5.29 24.34
CA ALA A 353 14.88 -5.41 22.94
C ALA A 353 15.55 -4.33 22.07
N TYR A 354 15.57 -3.08 22.52
CA TYR A 354 16.27 -2.00 21.81
C TYR A 354 17.80 -2.21 21.79
N GLN A 355 18.38 -2.63 22.89
CA GLN A 355 19.82 -2.96 22.97
C GLN A 355 20.19 -4.13 22.06
N SER A 356 19.22 -4.99 21.71
CA SER A 356 19.41 -6.12 20.81
C SER A 356 19.22 -5.74 19.33
N GLY A 357 19.15 -4.45 19.00
CA GLY A 357 19.09 -3.95 17.63
C GLY A 357 17.70 -3.89 17.02
N PHE A 358 16.64 -4.01 17.81
CA PHE A 358 15.27 -3.80 17.30
C PHE A 358 14.88 -2.32 17.38
N SER A 359 14.29 -1.80 16.31
CA SER A 359 13.82 -0.41 16.24
C SER A 359 12.58 -0.18 17.12
N THR A 360 11.71 -1.19 17.24
CA THR A 360 10.50 -1.13 18.06
C THR A 360 10.24 -2.43 18.82
N TYR A 361 9.51 -2.30 19.92
CA TYR A 361 9.07 -3.45 20.71
C TYR A 361 8.08 -4.34 19.94
N GLY A 362 7.33 -3.78 19.00
CA GLY A 362 6.44 -4.54 18.13
C GLY A 362 7.18 -5.48 17.19
N THR A 363 8.24 -4.98 16.55
CA THR A 363 9.12 -5.78 15.67
C THR A 363 9.82 -6.89 16.46
N PHE A 364 10.34 -6.57 17.65
CA PHE A 364 10.92 -7.56 18.57
C PHE A 364 9.93 -8.69 18.91
N ASN A 365 8.72 -8.37 19.37
CA ASN A 365 7.73 -9.39 19.74
C ASN A 365 7.37 -10.31 18.60
N ARG A 366 7.24 -9.76 17.37
CA ARG A 366 6.98 -10.54 16.17
C ARG A 366 8.15 -11.50 15.88
N ALA A 367 9.38 -10.98 15.87
CA ALA A 367 10.59 -11.76 15.65
C ALA A 367 10.78 -12.84 16.72
N PHE A 368 10.60 -12.49 18.00
CA PHE A 368 10.72 -13.43 19.12
C PHE A 368 9.74 -14.58 18.97
N LYS A 369 8.46 -14.27 18.69
CA LYS A 369 7.44 -15.31 18.49
C LYS A 369 7.73 -16.19 17.28
N GLN A 370 8.26 -15.62 16.20
CA GLN A 370 8.65 -16.40 15.00
C GLN A 370 9.84 -17.33 15.27
N THR A 371 10.81 -16.89 16.07
CA THR A 371 12.03 -17.65 16.36
C THR A 371 11.83 -18.68 17.47
N MET A 372 11.13 -18.31 18.56
CA MET A 372 10.99 -19.11 19.77
C MET A 372 9.64 -19.84 19.87
N GLY A 373 8.68 -19.57 18.97
CA GLY A 373 7.35 -20.18 18.99
C GLY A 373 6.39 -19.60 20.04
N MET A 374 6.88 -18.76 20.96
CA MET A 374 6.12 -18.13 22.05
C MET A 374 6.50 -16.66 22.23
N THR A 375 5.70 -15.89 22.97
CA THR A 375 6.02 -14.48 23.22
C THR A 375 7.16 -14.35 24.25
N ALA A 376 7.89 -13.22 24.21
CA ALA A 376 8.95 -12.95 25.18
C ALA A 376 8.45 -12.97 26.64
N THR A 377 7.25 -12.51 26.89
CA THR A 377 6.61 -12.52 28.21
C THR A 377 6.33 -13.95 28.69
N GLU A 378 5.84 -14.82 27.82
CA GLU A 378 5.62 -16.24 28.12
C GLU A 378 6.96 -16.93 28.40
N TRP A 379 7.97 -16.71 27.57
CA TRP A 379 9.30 -17.26 27.73
C TRP A 379 9.94 -16.83 29.07
N ILE A 380 9.87 -15.56 29.45
CA ILE A 380 10.38 -15.05 30.72
C ILE A 380 9.66 -15.71 31.92
N ARG A 381 8.37 -15.97 31.80
CA ARG A 381 7.62 -16.66 32.87
C ARG A 381 8.10 -18.08 33.04
N THR A 382 8.34 -18.82 31.97
CA THR A 382 8.88 -20.20 32.06
C THR A 382 10.30 -20.27 32.63
N MET A 383 11.09 -19.16 32.54
CA MET A 383 12.43 -19.10 33.13
C MET A 383 12.43 -18.78 34.63
N LYS A 384 11.29 -18.33 35.18
CA LYS A 384 11.15 -18.00 36.61
C LYS A 384 10.50 -19.14 37.41
N GLU A 385 9.87 -20.11 36.72
CA GLU A 385 9.33 -21.33 37.28
C GLU A 385 10.42 -22.42 37.38
#